data_fef38c7f5ec4adbddf2742787b6119f7
#
_entry.id   fef38c7f5ec4adbddf2742787b6119f7
#
_cell.length_a   1.000
_cell.length_b   1.000
_cell.length_c   1.000
_cell.angle_alpha   90.00
_cell.angle_beta   90.00
_cell.angle_gamma   90.00
#
_symmetry.space_group_name_H-M   'P 1'
#
loop_
_entity.id
_entity.type
_entity.pdbx_description
1 polymer ?
#
loop_
_entity_poly.entity_id
_entity_poly.type
_entity_poly.pdbx_seq_one_letter_code
_entity_poly.pdbx_strand_id
1 'polypeptide(L)'
;MRNILEGVGDDEEQDVNDVTTDQLERQLDDAVDVLGRVRAEIGKVIFGQERVVEECLITILSGGHALLVGVPGLAKTRLAATLGTVLGLAEKRVQFTPDLMPFDILGSEVVDELPSGERRFRFIKGPIFSQLLMADEINRASPRTQAALLQAMQEGKVTVAGTDHPLPVPFHVLATQNPIEQEGTYPLPEAQLDRFLLQVNIDYPSPEAERKMMIATTTDSEEAVGRVMDGNALIALQALVRRLPIGERLIDDILHLVRAARPGAGADEELARHIAWGPGPRASQALMLAVRVRALLDQRLAPSREDLRAMAPPVLRHRMAVTFAARAEGIGVDDIIERTCARVLA
;
A
#
# COMPACT_ATOMS: atom_id res chain seq x y z
N MET A 1 -13.05 -11.80 -62.34
CA MET A 1 -13.70 -11.40 -61.11
C MET A 1 -12.80 -11.79 -59.94
N ARG A 2 -11.71 -11.07 -59.79
CA ARG A 2 -10.74 -11.14 -58.67
C ARG A 2 -10.10 -9.76 -58.63
N ASN A 3 -9.90 -9.16 -57.48
CA ASN A 3 -9.40 -7.82 -57.19
C ASN A 3 -10.51 -6.77 -56.98
N ILE A 4 -11.06 -6.69 -55.78
CA ILE A 4 -11.50 -5.50 -55.02
C ILE A 4 -11.79 -6.00 -53.60
N LEU A 5 -10.77 -6.18 -52.78
CA LEU A 5 -10.83 -6.33 -51.30
C LEU A 5 -9.40 -6.33 -50.72
N GLU A 6 -8.61 -5.33 -51.07
CA GLU A 6 -7.37 -5.00 -50.39
C GLU A 6 -7.30 -3.46 -50.34
N GLY A 7 -7.56 -2.86 -49.17
CA GLY A 7 -7.32 -1.42 -48.99
C GLY A 7 -8.27 -0.68 -48.04
N VAL A 8 -8.90 -1.32 -47.04
CA VAL A 8 -9.74 -0.60 -46.03
C VAL A 8 -9.47 -1.06 -44.59
N GLY A 9 -8.37 -1.74 -44.32
CA GLY A 9 -8.08 -2.29 -42.98
C GLY A 9 -7.05 -1.53 -42.14
N ASP A 10 -6.09 -0.91 -42.80
CA ASP A 10 -4.91 -0.39 -42.05
C ASP A 10 -5.07 1.06 -41.55
N ASP A 11 -5.84 1.88 -42.23
CA ASP A 11 -6.06 3.29 -41.86
C ASP A 11 -7.07 3.46 -40.71
N GLU A 12 -8.09 2.60 -40.61
CA GLU A 12 -9.07 2.65 -39.52
C GLU A 12 -8.49 2.08 -38.19
N GLU A 13 -7.62 1.08 -38.24
CA GLU A 13 -6.91 0.57 -37.05
C GLU A 13 -5.84 1.54 -36.54
N GLN A 14 -5.17 2.28 -37.44
CA GLN A 14 -4.21 3.32 -37.07
C GLN A 14 -4.91 4.53 -36.44
N ASP A 15 -6.01 5.02 -36.97
CA ASP A 15 -6.78 6.15 -36.43
C ASP A 15 -7.37 5.85 -35.05
N VAL A 16 -7.86 4.62 -34.83
CA VAL A 16 -8.39 4.20 -33.52
C VAL A 16 -7.26 4.05 -32.48
N ASN A 17 -6.08 3.60 -32.87
CA ASN A 17 -4.92 3.51 -32.00
C ASN A 17 -4.35 4.90 -31.66
N ASP A 18 -4.29 5.83 -32.59
CA ASP A 18 -3.80 7.20 -32.38
C ASP A 18 -4.74 7.96 -31.43
N VAL A 19 -6.06 7.87 -31.61
CA VAL A 19 -7.05 8.50 -30.70
C VAL A 19 -6.98 7.92 -29.29
N THR A 20 -6.72 6.61 -29.15
CA THR A 20 -6.54 5.99 -27.82
C THR A 20 -5.23 6.37 -27.17
N THR A 21 -4.18 6.61 -27.91
CA THR A 21 -2.86 7.05 -27.42
C THR A 21 -2.91 8.50 -26.92
N ASP A 22 -3.43 9.42 -27.71
CA ASP A 22 -3.64 10.83 -27.35
C ASP A 22 -4.54 10.98 -26.11
N GLN A 23 -5.55 10.13 -25.98
CA GLN A 23 -6.43 10.15 -24.81
C GLN A 23 -5.71 9.64 -23.55
N LEU A 24 -4.85 8.63 -23.69
CA LEU A 24 -4.06 8.13 -22.59
C LEU A 24 -3.02 9.17 -22.14
N GLU A 25 -2.35 9.83 -23.07
CA GLU A 25 -1.39 10.89 -22.77
C GLU A 25 -2.03 12.04 -21.98
N ARG A 26 -3.19 12.52 -22.41
CA ARG A 26 -3.95 13.55 -21.66
C ARG A 26 -4.31 13.09 -20.23
N GLN A 27 -4.78 11.84 -20.09
CA GLN A 27 -5.09 11.29 -18.76
C GLN A 27 -3.85 11.21 -17.86
N LEU A 28 -2.68 10.98 -18.45
CA LEU A 28 -1.41 10.95 -17.72
C LEU A 28 -0.98 12.35 -17.28
N ASP A 29 -1.08 13.34 -18.16
CA ASP A 29 -0.76 14.73 -17.83
C ASP A 29 -1.67 15.25 -16.69
N ASP A 30 -2.98 15.02 -16.79
CA ASP A 30 -3.94 15.34 -15.73
C ASP A 30 -3.61 14.62 -14.41
N ALA A 31 -3.21 13.34 -14.48
CA ALA A 31 -2.82 12.57 -13.31
C ALA A 31 -1.57 13.12 -12.63
N VAL A 32 -0.54 13.47 -13.42
CA VAL A 32 0.72 14.07 -12.94
C VAL A 32 0.44 15.38 -12.21
N ASP A 33 -0.38 16.25 -12.79
CA ASP A 33 -0.76 17.54 -12.19
C ASP A 33 -1.51 17.36 -10.87
N VAL A 34 -2.47 16.43 -10.83
CA VAL A 34 -3.23 16.13 -9.61
C VAL A 34 -2.31 15.56 -8.53
N LEU A 35 -1.43 14.61 -8.87
CA LEU A 35 -0.49 14.00 -7.93
C LEU A 35 0.56 14.99 -7.43
N GLY A 36 0.99 15.94 -8.27
CA GLY A 36 1.84 17.05 -7.85
C GLY A 36 1.17 17.93 -6.77
N ARG A 37 -0.11 18.26 -6.95
CA ARG A 37 -0.89 18.98 -5.95
C ARG A 37 -1.11 18.19 -4.67
N VAL A 38 -1.34 16.86 -4.77
CA VAL A 38 -1.45 15.97 -3.61
C VAL A 38 -0.17 15.99 -2.78
N ARG A 39 1.00 15.82 -3.42
CA ARG A 39 2.30 15.91 -2.73
C ARG A 39 2.52 17.26 -2.07
N ALA A 40 2.19 18.34 -2.75
CA ALA A 40 2.34 19.70 -2.22
C ALA A 40 1.46 19.94 -0.98
N GLU A 41 0.19 19.49 -1.02
CA GLU A 41 -0.71 19.61 0.14
C GLU A 41 -0.24 18.79 1.34
N ILE A 42 0.23 17.56 1.13
CA ILE A 42 0.76 16.72 2.21
C ILE A 42 2.03 17.35 2.80
N GLY A 43 2.90 17.90 1.95
CA GLY A 43 4.15 18.55 2.35
C GLY A 43 4.00 19.78 3.24
N LYS A 44 2.80 20.38 3.32
CA LYS A 44 2.51 21.50 4.24
C LYS A 44 2.56 21.08 5.72
N VAL A 45 2.22 19.81 6.02
CA VAL A 45 2.04 19.34 7.40
C VAL A 45 2.90 18.11 7.77
N ILE A 46 3.44 17.42 6.78
CA ILE A 46 4.35 16.27 6.97
C ILE A 46 5.76 16.68 6.53
N PHE A 47 6.67 16.79 7.48
CA PHE A 47 8.03 17.30 7.26
C PHE A 47 9.06 16.17 7.34
N GLY A 48 9.99 16.09 6.37
CA GLY A 48 11.14 15.19 6.38
C GLY A 48 10.79 13.70 6.29
N GLN A 49 9.61 13.40 5.79
CA GLN A 49 9.14 12.03 5.57
C GLN A 49 8.68 11.81 4.12
N GLU A 50 9.36 12.47 3.18
CA GLU A 50 8.97 12.46 1.76
C GLU A 50 8.90 11.04 1.21
N ARG A 51 9.86 10.16 1.57
CA ARG A 51 9.88 8.75 1.20
C ARG A 51 8.67 7.99 1.77
N VAL A 52 8.33 8.23 3.03
CA VAL A 52 7.19 7.59 3.70
C VAL A 52 5.87 8.00 3.04
N VAL A 53 5.72 9.29 2.73
CA VAL A 53 4.56 9.82 1.99
C VAL A 53 4.47 9.18 0.61
N GLU A 54 5.58 9.09 -0.12
CA GLU A 54 5.64 8.46 -1.44
C GLU A 54 5.24 6.98 -1.38
N GLU A 55 5.81 6.18 -0.46
CA GLU A 55 5.49 4.78 -0.28
C GLU A 55 4.01 4.57 0.10
N CYS A 56 3.42 5.46 0.92
CA CYS A 56 1.99 5.45 1.22
C CYS A 56 1.14 5.77 -0.02
N LEU A 57 1.50 6.78 -0.80
CA LEU A 57 0.82 7.12 -2.05
C LEU A 57 0.93 5.98 -3.06
N ILE A 58 2.11 5.36 -3.21
CA ILE A 58 2.30 4.17 -4.05
C ILE A 58 1.35 3.05 -3.61
N THR A 59 1.23 2.81 -2.31
CA THR A 59 0.32 1.79 -1.78
C THR A 59 -1.13 2.07 -2.15
N ILE A 60 -1.61 3.30 -1.91
CA ILE A 60 -3.00 3.69 -2.14
C ILE A 60 -3.32 3.69 -3.65
N LEU A 61 -2.46 4.25 -4.48
CA LEU A 61 -2.62 4.28 -5.94
C LEU A 61 -2.51 2.89 -6.58
N SER A 62 -1.82 1.95 -5.96
CA SER A 62 -1.80 0.55 -6.36
C SER A 62 -3.06 -0.23 -5.96
N GLY A 63 -3.95 0.37 -5.15
CA GLY A 63 -5.13 -0.29 -4.63
C GLY A 63 -4.86 -1.23 -3.45
N GLY A 64 -3.72 -1.05 -2.74
CA GLY A 64 -3.24 -1.92 -1.68
C GLY A 64 -3.42 -1.37 -0.27
N HIS A 65 -2.77 -2.05 0.69
CA HIS A 65 -2.69 -1.70 2.10
C HIS A 65 -1.24 -1.60 2.52
N ALA A 66 -0.89 -0.73 3.48
CA ALA A 66 0.48 -0.60 3.99
C ALA A 66 0.61 -0.99 5.46
N LEU A 67 1.77 -1.56 5.79
CA LEU A 67 2.22 -1.75 7.16
C LEU A 67 3.29 -0.71 7.49
N LEU A 68 2.98 0.22 8.38
CA LEU A 68 3.86 1.29 8.82
C LEU A 68 4.63 0.82 10.07
N VAL A 69 5.93 0.61 9.94
CA VAL A 69 6.78 0.15 11.03
C VAL A 69 7.67 1.29 11.50
N GLY A 70 7.57 1.66 12.76
CA GLY A 70 8.36 2.75 13.34
C GLY A 70 8.02 3.01 14.78
N VAL A 71 8.91 3.69 15.49
CA VAL A 71 8.73 4.04 16.90
C VAL A 71 7.54 5.00 17.12
N PRO A 72 6.99 5.09 18.34
CA PRO A 72 5.94 6.05 18.66
C PRO A 72 6.40 7.51 18.42
N GLY A 73 5.44 8.42 18.17
CA GLY A 73 5.74 9.85 18.04
C GLY A 73 6.18 10.31 16.65
N LEU A 74 6.30 9.43 15.65
CA LEU A 74 6.72 9.76 14.29
C LEU A 74 5.56 10.16 13.36
N ALA A 75 4.54 10.84 13.89
CA ALA A 75 3.42 11.41 13.14
C ALA A 75 2.59 10.43 12.27
N LYS A 76 2.64 9.10 12.52
CA LYS A 76 1.91 8.08 11.74
C LYS A 76 0.40 8.38 11.64
N THR A 77 -0.19 8.76 12.76
CA THR A 77 -1.64 9.13 12.81
C THR A 77 -1.93 10.39 12.01
N ARG A 78 -1.06 11.41 12.12
CA ARG A 78 -1.20 12.65 11.36
C ARG A 78 -1.07 12.40 9.85
N LEU A 79 -0.15 11.53 9.45
CA LEU A 79 0.01 11.11 8.05
C LEU A 79 -1.27 10.46 7.50
N ALA A 80 -1.88 9.51 8.22
CA ALA A 80 -3.11 8.85 7.78
C ALA A 80 -4.27 9.85 7.65
N ALA A 81 -4.48 10.73 8.65
CA ALA A 81 -5.51 11.76 8.61
C ALA A 81 -5.29 12.77 7.46
N THR A 82 -4.02 13.16 7.23
CA THR A 82 -3.66 14.05 6.11
C THR A 82 -3.96 13.40 4.76
N LEU A 83 -3.58 12.13 4.57
CA LEU A 83 -3.89 11.35 3.37
C LEU A 83 -5.41 11.24 3.17
N GLY A 84 -6.18 10.94 4.21
CA GLY A 84 -7.65 10.91 4.17
C GLY A 84 -8.24 12.23 3.67
N THR A 85 -7.79 13.34 4.24
CA THR A 85 -8.26 14.69 3.88
C THR A 85 -7.89 15.04 2.44
N VAL A 86 -6.62 14.92 2.06
CA VAL A 86 -6.11 15.33 0.74
C VAL A 86 -6.71 14.48 -0.39
N LEU A 87 -6.86 13.18 -0.16
CA LEU A 87 -7.46 12.24 -1.12
C LEU A 87 -9.00 12.22 -1.06
N GLY A 88 -9.61 12.96 -0.13
CA GLY A 88 -11.06 13.05 0.03
C GLY A 88 -11.71 11.73 0.41
N LEU A 89 -11.03 10.91 1.23
CA LEU A 89 -11.49 9.61 1.71
C LEU A 89 -12.12 9.72 3.10
N ALA A 90 -13.22 9.00 3.32
CA ALA A 90 -13.76 8.84 4.66
C ALA A 90 -12.78 8.01 5.51
N GLU A 91 -12.10 8.68 6.44
CA GLU A 91 -11.07 8.09 7.30
C GLU A 91 -11.65 7.74 8.67
N LYS A 92 -11.18 6.60 9.24
CA LYS A 92 -11.38 6.24 10.64
C LYS A 92 -10.10 5.67 11.23
N ARG A 93 -9.94 5.86 12.54
CA ARG A 93 -8.84 5.30 13.31
C ARG A 93 -9.37 4.30 14.34
N VAL A 94 -8.67 3.18 14.48
CA VAL A 94 -8.87 2.19 15.54
C VAL A 94 -7.54 1.93 16.23
N GLN A 95 -7.49 2.15 17.54
CA GLN A 95 -6.37 1.76 18.38
C GLN A 95 -6.52 0.29 18.76
N PHE A 96 -5.55 -0.54 18.40
CA PHE A 96 -5.56 -1.95 18.75
C PHE A 96 -5.03 -2.14 20.18
N THR A 97 -5.79 -2.86 20.99
CA THR A 97 -5.48 -3.18 22.38
C THR A 97 -5.72 -4.67 22.63
N PRO A 98 -5.15 -5.27 23.70
CA PRO A 98 -5.32 -6.70 23.98
C PRO A 98 -6.76 -7.15 24.18
N ASP A 99 -7.62 -6.25 24.65
CA ASP A 99 -9.05 -6.46 24.92
C ASP A 99 -9.95 -6.19 23.71
N LEU A 100 -9.42 -5.61 22.62
CA LEU A 100 -10.19 -5.30 21.41
C LEU A 100 -10.70 -6.59 20.75
N MET A 101 -12.00 -6.65 20.54
CA MET A 101 -12.68 -7.80 19.95
C MET A 101 -12.97 -7.56 18.46
N PRO A 102 -13.13 -8.63 17.64
CA PRO A 102 -13.45 -8.50 16.23
C PRO A 102 -14.70 -7.64 15.94
N PHE A 103 -15.73 -7.75 16.74
CA PHE A 103 -16.98 -7.00 16.54
C PHE A 103 -16.81 -5.49 16.77
N ASP A 104 -15.82 -5.06 17.55
CA ASP A 104 -15.50 -3.64 17.74
C ASP A 104 -14.99 -3.00 16.45
N ILE A 105 -14.37 -3.79 15.58
CA ILE A 105 -13.84 -3.35 14.27
C ILE A 105 -14.88 -3.57 13.18
N LEU A 106 -15.46 -4.77 13.12
CA LEU A 106 -16.34 -5.20 12.03
C LEU A 106 -17.75 -4.67 12.19
N GLY A 107 -18.19 -4.45 13.42
CA GLY A 107 -19.58 -4.18 13.77
C GLY A 107 -20.30 -5.43 14.27
N SER A 108 -21.51 -5.25 14.73
CA SER A 108 -22.33 -6.30 15.37
C SER A 108 -23.79 -6.15 15.04
N GLU A 109 -24.56 -7.24 15.12
CA GLU A 109 -26.01 -7.18 15.14
C GLU A 109 -26.52 -6.86 16.53
N VAL A 110 -27.47 -5.94 16.59
CA VAL A 110 -28.23 -5.61 17.81
C VAL A 110 -29.71 -5.92 17.60
N VAL A 111 -30.38 -6.24 18.67
CA VAL A 111 -31.83 -6.43 18.64
C VAL A 111 -32.50 -5.11 19.01
N ASP A 112 -33.17 -4.51 18.04
CA ASP A 112 -34.06 -3.36 18.26
C ASP A 112 -35.47 -3.87 18.58
N GLU A 113 -36.09 -3.38 19.66
CA GLU A 113 -37.47 -3.64 19.96
C GLU A 113 -38.33 -2.46 19.46
N LEU A 114 -39.19 -2.75 18.49
CA LEU A 114 -40.10 -1.77 17.93
C LEU A 114 -41.20 -1.43 18.91
N PRO A 115 -41.85 -0.24 18.81
CA PRO A 115 -43.00 0.13 19.66
C PRO A 115 -44.15 -0.87 19.57
N SER A 116 -44.21 -1.71 18.55
CA SER A 116 -45.15 -2.82 18.38
C SER A 116 -44.84 -4.06 19.23
N GLY A 117 -43.70 -4.12 19.93
CA GLY A 117 -43.18 -5.30 20.64
C GLY A 117 -42.48 -6.31 19.73
N GLU A 118 -42.36 -6.03 18.43
CA GLU A 118 -41.65 -6.85 17.47
C GLU A 118 -40.13 -6.62 17.62
N ARG A 119 -39.36 -7.72 17.60
CA ARG A 119 -37.89 -7.67 17.67
C ARG A 119 -37.32 -7.77 16.29
N ARG A 120 -36.47 -6.78 15.93
CA ARG A 120 -35.76 -6.75 14.66
C ARG A 120 -34.26 -6.71 14.89
N PHE A 121 -33.53 -7.56 14.15
CA PHE A 121 -32.05 -7.47 14.10
C PHE A 121 -31.63 -6.32 13.22
N ARG A 122 -30.69 -5.50 13.68
CA ARG A 122 -30.08 -4.42 12.94
C ARG A 122 -28.57 -4.51 13.03
N PHE A 123 -27.91 -4.51 11.87
CA PHE A 123 -26.45 -4.46 11.84
C PHE A 123 -25.96 -3.03 12.08
N ILE A 124 -25.10 -2.87 13.09
CA ILE A 124 -24.36 -1.63 13.36
C ILE A 124 -22.99 -1.77 12.77
N LYS A 125 -22.69 -0.95 11.77
CA LYS A 125 -21.40 -0.92 11.07
C LYS A 125 -20.28 -0.48 12.00
N GLY A 126 -19.21 -1.27 12.08
CA GLY A 126 -17.98 -0.93 12.80
C GLY A 126 -17.12 0.11 12.04
N PRO A 127 -15.99 0.53 12.62
CA PRO A 127 -15.09 1.49 12.01
C PRO A 127 -14.46 1.03 10.69
N ILE A 128 -14.41 -0.27 10.41
CA ILE A 128 -13.90 -0.81 9.15
C ILE A 128 -14.70 -0.32 7.92
N PHE A 129 -15.96 0.10 8.12
CA PHE A 129 -16.76 0.71 7.06
C PHE A 129 -16.37 2.17 6.82
N SER A 130 -15.12 2.34 6.44
CA SER A 130 -14.47 3.59 6.01
C SER A 130 -13.67 3.33 4.74
N GLN A 131 -13.29 4.39 4.02
CA GLN A 131 -12.47 4.25 2.80
C GLN A 131 -10.97 4.18 3.11
N LEU A 132 -10.56 4.80 4.22
CA LEU A 132 -9.20 4.71 4.76
C LEU A 132 -9.30 4.36 6.25
N LEU A 133 -8.81 3.20 6.62
CA LEU A 133 -8.75 2.76 8.02
C LEU A 133 -7.31 2.84 8.52
N MET A 134 -7.09 3.63 9.56
CA MET A 134 -5.87 3.60 10.36
C MET A 134 -6.01 2.53 11.45
N ALA A 135 -5.32 1.40 11.32
CA ALA A 135 -5.25 0.34 12.33
C ALA A 135 -3.98 0.52 13.16
N ASP A 136 -4.09 1.24 14.28
CA ASP A 136 -2.93 1.65 15.07
C ASP A 136 -2.51 0.53 16.05
N GLU A 137 -1.20 0.18 16.06
CA GLU A 137 -0.60 -0.87 16.89
C GLU A 137 -1.26 -2.25 16.71
N ILE A 138 -1.41 -2.70 15.45
CA ILE A 138 -2.11 -3.94 15.09
C ILE A 138 -1.59 -5.18 15.85
N ASN A 139 -0.29 -5.19 16.19
CA ASN A 139 0.35 -6.28 16.93
C ASN A 139 -0.05 -6.37 18.40
N ARG A 140 -0.80 -5.41 18.97
CA ARG A 140 -1.29 -5.46 20.34
C ARG A 140 -2.60 -6.23 20.49
N ALA A 141 -3.39 -6.36 19.45
CA ALA A 141 -4.64 -7.13 19.53
C ALA A 141 -4.41 -8.64 19.40
N SER A 142 -5.38 -9.41 19.88
CA SER A 142 -5.36 -10.87 19.77
C SER A 142 -5.24 -11.34 18.31
N PRO A 143 -4.66 -12.52 18.05
CA PRO A 143 -4.59 -13.09 16.69
C PRO A 143 -5.95 -13.23 16.01
N ARG A 144 -7.02 -13.44 16.79
CA ARG A 144 -8.38 -13.50 16.28
C ARG A 144 -8.85 -12.16 15.72
N THR A 145 -8.57 -11.09 16.43
CA THR A 145 -8.93 -9.71 16.02
C THR A 145 -8.12 -9.27 14.81
N GLN A 146 -6.81 -9.57 14.79
CA GLN A 146 -5.95 -9.34 13.63
C GLN A 146 -6.47 -10.09 12.38
N ALA A 147 -6.79 -11.39 12.53
CA ALA A 147 -7.28 -12.22 11.43
C ALA A 147 -8.60 -11.66 10.84
N ALA A 148 -9.49 -11.15 11.67
CA ALA A 148 -10.75 -10.56 11.22
C ALA A 148 -10.54 -9.32 10.32
N LEU A 149 -9.65 -8.40 10.72
CA LEU A 149 -9.28 -7.26 9.88
C LEU A 149 -8.65 -7.71 8.56
N LEU A 150 -7.67 -8.60 8.65
CA LEU A 150 -6.91 -9.07 7.48
C LEU A 150 -7.77 -9.87 6.49
N GLN A 151 -8.79 -10.59 6.98
CA GLN A 151 -9.77 -11.24 6.12
C GLN A 151 -10.60 -10.21 5.37
N ALA A 152 -11.14 -9.21 6.07
CA ALA A 152 -11.93 -8.15 5.46
C ALA A 152 -11.13 -7.34 4.42
N MET A 153 -9.82 -7.10 4.66
CA MET A 153 -8.91 -6.49 3.68
C MET A 153 -8.81 -7.30 2.38
N GLN A 154 -8.79 -8.63 2.49
CA GLN A 154 -8.66 -9.50 1.32
C GLN A 154 -9.97 -9.67 0.56
N GLU A 155 -11.09 -9.77 1.28
CA GLU A 155 -12.39 -10.08 0.70
C GLU A 155 -13.17 -8.83 0.25
N GLY A 156 -12.80 -7.64 0.72
CA GLY A 156 -13.52 -6.39 0.47
C GLY A 156 -14.93 -6.38 1.09
N LYS A 157 -15.19 -7.26 2.04
CA LYS A 157 -16.47 -7.41 2.73
C LYS A 157 -16.30 -7.92 4.14
N VAL A 158 -17.37 -7.79 4.95
CA VAL A 158 -17.49 -8.35 6.29
C VAL A 158 -18.70 -9.27 6.30
N THR A 159 -18.55 -10.50 6.81
CA THR A 159 -19.67 -11.44 6.98
C THR A 159 -20.07 -11.48 8.46
N VAL A 160 -21.31 -11.07 8.78
CA VAL A 160 -21.88 -11.10 10.12
C VAL A 160 -23.20 -11.86 10.10
N ALA A 161 -23.35 -12.82 11.00
CA ALA A 161 -24.54 -13.70 11.08
C ALA A 161 -24.98 -14.31 9.74
N GLY A 162 -24.00 -14.64 8.86
CA GLY A 162 -24.25 -15.22 7.55
C GLY A 162 -24.61 -14.21 6.44
N THR A 163 -24.65 -12.92 6.74
CA THR A 163 -24.92 -11.85 5.77
C THR A 163 -23.63 -11.12 5.41
N ASP A 164 -23.38 -10.97 4.11
CA ASP A 164 -22.24 -10.22 3.58
C ASP A 164 -22.54 -8.72 3.48
N HIS A 165 -21.66 -7.94 4.08
CA HIS A 165 -21.68 -6.48 4.05
C HIS A 165 -20.47 -5.96 3.29
N PRO A 166 -20.61 -5.44 2.05
CA PRO A 166 -19.50 -4.91 1.27
C PRO A 166 -18.89 -3.68 1.95
N LEU A 167 -17.57 -3.59 1.92
CA LEU A 167 -16.84 -2.41 2.38
C LEU A 167 -16.96 -1.26 1.36
N PRO A 168 -16.83 -0.01 1.79
CA PRO A 168 -16.76 1.13 0.87
C PRO A 168 -15.61 0.99 -0.12
N VAL A 169 -15.81 1.46 -1.35
CA VAL A 169 -14.76 1.48 -2.39
C VAL A 169 -14.39 2.94 -2.67
N PRO A 170 -13.10 3.30 -2.77
CA PRO A 170 -11.92 2.44 -2.50
C PRO A 170 -11.77 2.13 -1.01
N PHE A 171 -11.13 1.01 -0.67
CA PHE A 171 -10.85 0.61 0.71
C PHE A 171 -9.35 0.38 0.92
N HIS A 172 -8.76 1.14 1.85
CA HIS A 172 -7.35 1.05 2.20
C HIS A 172 -7.16 0.94 3.70
N VAL A 173 -6.14 0.20 4.11
CA VAL A 173 -5.72 0.09 5.50
C VAL A 173 -4.27 0.54 5.61
N LEU A 174 -4.01 1.46 6.53
CA LEU A 174 -2.68 1.80 7.02
C LEU A 174 -2.57 1.22 8.43
N ALA A 175 -1.94 0.04 8.55
CA ALA A 175 -1.71 -0.58 9.84
C ALA A 175 -0.37 -0.12 10.41
N THR A 176 -0.28 0.15 11.72
CA THR A 176 0.99 0.48 12.36
C THR A 176 1.48 -0.65 13.25
N GLN A 177 2.80 -0.76 13.34
CA GLN A 177 3.47 -1.65 14.26
C GLN A 177 4.63 -0.91 14.94
N ASN A 178 4.72 -1.05 16.26
CA ASN A 178 5.85 -0.57 17.03
C ASN A 178 6.86 -1.71 17.18
N PRO A 179 8.09 -1.59 16.62
CA PRO A 179 9.09 -2.66 16.69
C PRO A 179 9.73 -2.81 18.06
N ILE A 180 9.64 -1.80 18.95
CA ILE A 180 10.27 -1.81 20.26
C ILE A 180 9.41 -2.53 21.30
N GLU A 181 8.08 -2.42 21.19
CA GLU A 181 7.15 -3.05 22.13
C GLU A 181 7.06 -4.55 21.85
N GLN A 182 7.64 -5.35 22.73
CA GLN A 182 7.57 -6.82 22.69
C GLN A 182 6.61 -7.39 23.73
N GLU A 183 6.47 -6.73 24.90
CA GLU A 183 5.55 -7.16 25.95
C GLU A 183 4.08 -6.91 25.56
N GLY A 184 3.23 -7.93 25.74
CA GLY A 184 1.79 -7.84 25.43
C GLY A 184 1.49 -7.73 23.93
N THR A 185 2.41 -8.14 23.05
CA THR A 185 2.20 -8.11 21.61
C THR A 185 2.12 -9.52 21.01
N TYR A 186 1.37 -9.62 19.92
CA TYR A 186 1.23 -10.82 19.11
C TYR A 186 1.78 -10.53 17.70
N PRO A 187 2.92 -11.11 17.32
CA PRO A 187 3.47 -10.90 15.99
C PRO A 187 2.51 -11.39 14.92
N LEU A 188 2.42 -10.65 13.83
CA LEU A 188 1.66 -11.08 12.66
C LEU A 188 2.37 -12.26 11.99
N PRO A 189 1.68 -13.36 11.70
CA PRO A 189 2.23 -14.46 10.91
C PRO A 189 2.62 -14.01 9.49
N GLU A 190 3.66 -14.62 8.91
CA GLU A 190 4.19 -14.27 7.59
C GLU A 190 3.10 -14.32 6.48
N ALA A 191 2.21 -15.32 6.53
CA ALA A 191 1.10 -15.44 5.59
C ALA A 191 0.08 -14.28 5.69
N GLN A 192 0.03 -13.60 6.83
CA GLN A 192 -0.80 -12.42 7.04
C GLN A 192 -0.09 -11.14 6.60
N LEU A 193 1.22 -11.06 6.80
CA LEU A 193 2.05 -9.94 6.32
C LEU A 193 2.00 -9.81 4.79
N ASP A 194 1.92 -10.92 4.05
CA ASP A 194 1.83 -10.93 2.58
C ASP A 194 0.56 -10.24 2.01
N ARG A 195 -0.41 -9.88 2.86
CA ARG A 195 -1.60 -9.10 2.47
C ARG A 195 -1.34 -7.60 2.37
N PHE A 196 -0.30 -7.10 3.01
CA PHE A 196 0.14 -5.72 2.85
C PHE A 196 0.94 -5.59 1.54
N LEU A 197 0.66 -4.54 0.76
CA LEU A 197 1.38 -4.26 -0.47
C LEU A 197 2.82 -3.87 -0.17
N LEU A 198 3.00 -2.90 0.74
CA LEU A 198 4.28 -2.39 1.20
C LEU A 198 4.39 -2.46 2.72
N GLN A 199 5.62 -2.69 3.18
CA GLN A 199 6.04 -2.34 4.53
C GLN A 199 6.87 -1.06 4.47
N VAL A 200 6.35 -0.01 5.05
CA VAL A 200 6.95 1.33 5.10
C VAL A 200 7.66 1.49 6.44
N ASN A 201 8.99 1.56 6.43
CA ASN A 201 9.77 1.82 7.63
C ASN A 201 9.84 3.34 7.85
N ILE A 202 9.47 3.77 9.05
CA ILE A 202 9.48 5.18 9.45
C ILE A 202 10.60 5.39 10.45
N ASP A 203 11.61 6.13 10.00
CA ASP A 203 12.78 6.50 10.78
C ASP A 203 12.61 7.89 11.39
N TYR A 204 13.52 8.27 12.30
CA TYR A 204 13.57 9.63 12.83
C TYR A 204 13.82 10.63 11.68
N PRO A 205 13.17 11.80 11.71
CA PRO A 205 13.41 12.86 10.74
C PRO A 205 14.84 13.40 10.86
N SER A 206 15.33 14.07 9.81
CA SER A 206 16.60 14.79 9.88
C SER A 206 16.51 15.96 10.87
N PRO A 207 17.62 16.43 11.44
CA PRO A 207 17.62 17.60 12.35
C PRO A 207 16.96 18.83 11.75
N GLU A 208 17.08 19.06 10.43
CA GLU A 208 16.48 20.16 9.71
C GLU A 208 14.95 20.00 9.62
N ALA A 209 14.48 18.77 9.37
CA ALA A 209 13.05 18.45 9.32
C ALA A 209 12.42 18.54 10.71
N GLU A 210 13.11 18.05 11.74
CA GLU A 210 12.68 18.14 13.14
C GLU A 210 12.57 19.61 13.58
N ARG A 211 13.53 20.45 13.20
CA ARG A 211 13.48 21.90 13.46
C ARG A 211 12.28 22.56 12.79
N LYS A 212 12.00 22.22 11.52
CA LYS A 212 10.81 22.74 10.80
C LYS A 212 9.52 22.31 11.49
N MET A 213 9.45 21.03 11.87
CA MET A 213 8.31 20.46 12.58
C MET A 213 8.06 21.19 13.90
N MET A 214 9.09 21.41 14.73
CA MET A 214 8.96 22.14 16.00
C MET A 214 8.38 23.52 15.80
N ILE A 215 8.86 24.29 14.83
CA ILE A 215 8.36 25.63 14.53
C ILE A 215 6.90 25.55 14.08
N ALA A 216 6.57 24.68 13.13
CA ALA A 216 5.23 24.59 12.56
C ALA A 216 4.16 24.07 13.55
N THR A 217 4.56 23.26 14.56
CA THR A 217 3.61 22.68 15.53
C THR A 217 3.48 23.44 16.84
N THR A 218 4.33 24.44 17.07
CA THR A 218 4.34 25.26 18.30
C THR A 218 3.96 26.73 18.06
N THR A 219 3.61 27.09 16.84
CA THR A 219 3.08 28.40 16.46
C THR A 219 1.56 28.37 16.33
N ASP A 220 0.89 29.50 16.51
CA ASP A 220 -0.57 29.62 16.44
C ASP A 220 -1.17 29.40 15.04
N SER A 221 -0.36 29.21 14.01
CA SER A 221 -0.79 28.97 12.63
C SER A 221 -0.62 27.51 12.24
N GLU A 222 -1.64 26.70 12.49
CA GLU A 222 -1.70 25.36 11.90
C GLU A 222 -2.13 25.48 10.43
N GLU A 223 -1.23 25.10 9.49
CA GLU A 223 -1.60 25.08 8.08
C GLU A 223 -2.65 24.01 7.84
N ALA A 224 -3.83 24.41 7.39
CA ALA A 224 -4.89 23.50 7.01
C ALA A 224 -4.60 22.88 5.64
N VAL A 225 -4.72 21.57 5.54
CA VAL A 225 -4.64 20.84 4.27
C VAL A 225 -5.99 20.84 3.57
N GLY A 226 -5.97 21.13 2.27
CA GLY A 226 -7.15 21.09 1.43
C GLY A 226 -7.36 19.72 0.77
N ARG A 227 -8.61 19.40 0.46
CA ARG A 227 -8.95 18.23 -0.38
C ARG A 227 -8.55 18.52 -1.83
N VAL A 228 -7.80 17.62 -2.47
CA VAL A 228 -7.34 17.70 -3.86
C VAL A 228 -8.17 16.84 -4.79
N MET A 229 -8.60 15.66 -4.34
CA MET A 229 -9.40 14.72 -5.13
C MET A 229 -10.51 14.08 -4.28
N ASP A 230 -11.20 13.10 -4.83
CA ASP A 230 -12.17 12.25 -4.13
C ASP A 230 -11.94 10.76 -4.45
N GLY A 231 -12.74 9.89 -3.81
CA GLY A 231 -12.63 8.45 -3.98
C GLY A 231 -12.84 7.99 -5.43
N ASN A 232 -13.69 8.67 -6.21
CA ASN A 232 -13.91 8.32 -7.62
C ASN A 232 -12.71 8.68 -8.49
N ALA A 233 -12.11 9.85 -8.26
CA ALA A 233 -10.86 10.24 -8.93
C ALA A 233 -9.71 9.29 -8.58
N LEU A 234 -9.63 8.83 -7.32
CA LEU A 234 -8.65 7.83 -6.91
C LEU A 234 -8.85 6.49 -7.64
N ILE A 235 -10.10 6.00 -7.76
CA ILE A 235 -10.41 4.77 -8.50
C ILE A 235 -10.00 4.92 -9.98
N ALA A 236 -10.25 6.07 -10.59
CA ALA A 236 -9.84 6.34 -11.97
C ALA A 236 -8.31 6.30 -12.12
N LEU A 237 -7.56 6.88 -11.17
CA LEU A 237 -6.11 6.80 -11.14
C LEU A 237 -5.59 5.36 -10.96
N GLN A 238 -6.20 4.57 -10.08
CA GLN A 238 -5.87 3.15 -9.91
C GLN A 238 -6.09 2.35 -11.19
N ALA A 239 -7.15 2.65 -11.92
CA ALA A 239 -7.41 2.03 -13.22
C ALA A 239 -6.38 2.47 -14.28
N LEU A 240 -6.00 3.75 -14.28
CA LEU A 240 -4.96 4.28 -15.18
C LEU A 240 -3.60 3.61 -14.93
N VAL A 241 -3.17 3.48 -13.66
CA VAL A 241 -1.92 2.80 -13.27
C VAL A 241 -1.83 1.39 -13.86
N ARG A 242 -2.94 0.64 -13.90
CA ARG A 242 -2.97 -0.72 -14.45
C ARG A 242 -2.79 -0.76 -15.96
N ARG A 243 -3.05 0.35 -16.65
CA ARG A 243 -2.91 0.51 -18.11
C ARG A 243 -1.53 1.05 -18.51
N LEU A 244 -0.73 1.53 -17.55
CA LEU A 244 0.62 2.03 -17.83
C LEU A 244 1.48 0.93 -18.46
N PRO A 245 2.21 1.24 -19.55
CA PRO A 245 3.08 0.27 -20.20
C PRO A 245 4.24 -0.15 -19.28
N ILE A 246 4.67 -1.38 -19.44
CA ILE A 246 5.87 -1.92 -18.81
C ILE A 246 6.61 -2.76 -19.83
N GLY A 247 7.93 -2.55 -19.96
CA GLY A 247 8.75 -3.30 -20.90
C GLY A 247 8.95 -4.75 -20.46
N GLU A 248 8.92 -5.69 -21.41
CA GLU A 248 9.11 -7.13 -21.16
C GLU A 248 10.38 -7.41 -20.35
N ARG A 249 11.48 -6.71 -20.64
CA ARG A 249 12.72 -6.86 -19.87
C ARG A 249 12.56 -6.56 -18.39
N LEU A 250 11.76 -5.55 -18.02
CA LEU A 250 11.52 -5.22 -16.62
C LEU A 250 10.62 -6.25 -15.96
N ILE A 251 9.68 -6.86 -16.71
CA ILE A 251 8.86 -7.97 -16.22
C ILE A 251 9.75 -9.17 -15.89
N ASP A 252 10.70 -9.50 -16.76
CA ASP A 252 11.68 -10.56 -16.54
C ASP A 252 12.60 -10.24 -15.34
N ASP A 253 13.08 -8.99 -15.23
CA ASP A 253 13.87 -8.54 -14.09
C ASP A 253 13.09 -8.70 -12.75
N ILE A 254 11.82 -8.34 -12.71
CA ILE A 254 10.95 -8.54 -11.54
C ILE A 254 10.84 -10.02 -11.20
N LEU A 255 10.58 -10.86 -12.19
CA LEU A 255 10.47 -12.31 -12.00
C LEU A 255 11.79 -12.90 -11.48
N HIS A 256 12.91 -12.53 -12.08
CA HIS A 256 14.24 -12.97 -11.66
C HIS A 256 14.56 -12.53 -10.25
N LEU A 257 14.29 -11.27 -9.89
CA LEU A 257 14.50 -10.72 -8.55
C LEU A 257 13.74 -11.50 -7.48
N VAL A 258 12.43 -11.69 -7.70
CA VAL A 258 11.58 -12.42 -6.74
C VAL A 258 12.00 -13.90 -6.61
N ARG A 259 12.43 -14.53 -7.69
CA ARG A 259 12.92 -15.93 -7.66
C ARG A 259 14.28 -16.04 -7.01
N ALA A 260 15.21 -15.12 -7.25
CA ALA A 260 16.52 -15.07 -6.61
C ALA A 260 16.44 -14.85 -5.09
N ALA A 261 15.37 -14.21 -4.62
CA ALA A 261 15.07 -14.00 -3.20
C ALA A 261 14.44 -15.24 -2.51
N ARG A 262 14.31 -16.38 -3.18
CA ARG A 262 13.78 -17.63 -2.60
C ARG A 262 14.92 -18.59 -2.25
N PRO A 263 14.81 -19.37 -1.14
CA PRO A 263 15.72 -20.45 -0.90
C PRO A 263 15.55 -21.55 -1.96
N GLY A 264 16.63 -22.16 -2.46
CA GLY A 264 16.60 -23.30 -3.37
C GLY A 264 17.06 -23.01 -4.80
N ALA A 265 16.58 -23.80 -5.78
CA ALA A 265 17.06 -23.79 -7.16
C ALA A 265 16.87 -22.42 -7.85
N GLY A 266 17.97 -21.81 -8.30
CA GLY A 266 18.02 -20.50 -8.96
C GLY A 266 18.39 -19.35 -8.03
N ALA A 267 18.48 -19.57 -6.73
CA ALA A 267 19.13 -18.65 -5.82
C ALA A 267 20.65 -18.81 -5.94
N ASP A 268 21.36 -17.71 -5.77
CA ASP A 268 22.80 -17.77 -5.55
C ASP A 268 23.08 -18.55 -4.27
N GLU A 269 23.96 -19.55 -4.32
CA GLU A 269 24.25 -20.43 -3.18
C GLU A 269 24.73 -19.67 -1.94
N GLU A 270 25.41 -18.54 -2.13
CA GLU A 270 25.87 -17.68 -1.06
C GLU A 270 24.70 -16.93 -0.39
N LEU A 271 23.80 -16.36 -1.19
CA LEU A 271 22.61 -15.66 -0.69
C LEU A 271 21.57 -16.66 -0.13
N ALA A 272 21.39 -17.79 -0.79
CA ALA A 272 20.43 -18.83 -0.40
C ALA A 272 20.67 -19.37 1.03
N ARG A 273 21.93 -19.43 1.46
CA ARG A 273 22.29 -19.85 2.83
C ARG A 273 21.78 -18.92 3.92
N HIS A 274 21.56 -17.64 3.57
CA HIS A 274 21.09 -16.62 4.51
C HIS A 274 19.57 -16.48 4.52
N ILE A 275 18.86 -17.05 3.55
CA ILE A 275 17.40 -16.92 3.41
C ILE A 275 16.72 -18.13 4.02
N ALA A 276 15.94 -17.92 5.10
CA ALA A 276 15.13 -18.97 5.72
C ALA A 276 13.79 -19.15 4.97
N TRP A 277 13.24 -18.07 4.49
CA TRP A 277 11.96 -18.01 3.80
C TRP A 277 11.96 -16.84 2.80
N GLY A 278 11.29 -17.01 1.65
CA GLY A 278 11.33 -16.06 0.54
C GLY A 278 9.95 -15.70 -0.03
N PRO A 279 9.88 -14.67 -0.91
CA PRO A 279 8.64 -14.08 -1.38
C PRO A 279 7.85 -15.00 -2.31
N GLY A 280 6.51 -14.98 -2.19
CA GLY A 280 5.57 -15.65 -3.07
C GLY A 280 5.25 -14.84 -4.35
N PRO A 281 4.34 -15.35 -5.22
CA PRO A 281 3.94 -14.65 -6.45
C PRO A 281 3.30 -13.27 -6.21
N ARG A 282 2.69 -13.04 -5.04
CA ARG A 282 2.13 -11.74 -4.67
C ARG A 282 3.20 -10.63 -4.65
N ALA A 283 4.43 -10.96 -4.34
CA ALA A 283 5.54 -10.01 -4.39
C ALA A 283 5.78 -9.50 -5.81
N SER A 284 5.74 -10.37 -6.83
CA SER A 284 5.86 -9.95 -8.24
C SER A 284 4.70 -9.03 -8.65
N GLN A 285 3.46 -9.37 -8.24
CA GLN A 285 2.29 -8.54 -8.50
C GLN A 285 2.39 -7.16 -7.82
N ALA A 286 2.87 -7.13 -6.58
CA ALA A 286 3.08 -5.89 -5.84
C ALA A 286 4.16 -5.01 -6.49
N LEU A 287 5.29 -5.60 -6.90
CA LEU A 287 6.35 -4.89 -7.64
C LEU A 287 5.82 -4.32 -8.95
N MET A 288 5.07 -5.12 -9.74
CA MET A 288 4.47 -4.68 -11.01
C MET A 288 3.58 -3.44 -10.87
N LEU A 289 2.86 -3.30 -9.76
CA LEU A 289 2.04 -2.12 -9.48
C LEU A 289 2.88 -0.98 -8.92
N ALA A 290 3.74 -1.26 -7.94
CA ALA A 290 4.54 -0.26 -7.26
C ALA A 290 5.49 0.49 -8.21
N VAL A 291 6.16 -0.21 -9.13
CA VAL A 291 7.07 0.43 -10.09
C VAL A 291 6.33 1.36 -11.07
N ARG A 292 5.11 0.97 -11.50
CA ARG A 292 4.28 1.82 -12.36
C ARG A 292 3.86 3.11 -11.65
N VAL A 293 3.37 2.97 -10.41
CA VAL A 293 2.99 4.15 -9.62
C VAL A 293 4.18 5.04 -9.35
N ARG A 294 5.34 4.46 -9.02
CA ARG A 294 6.56 5.24 -8.80
C ARG A 294 6.94 6.03 -10.04
N ALA A 295 6.96 5.39 -11.23
CA ALA A 295 7.23 6.07 -12.49
C ALA A 295 6.25 7.22 -12.74
N LEU A 296 4.94 7.01 -12.48
CA LEU A 296 3.91 8.04 -12.62
C LEU A 296 4.14 9.21 -11.67
N LEU A 297 4.49 8.94 -10.40
CA LEU A 297 4.83 9.96 -9.42
C LEU A 297 6.06 10.77 -9.79
N ASP A 298 6.98 10.18 -10.54
CA ASP A 298 8.17 10.83 -11.12
C ASP A 298 7.93 11.37 -12.54
N GLN A 299 6.66 11.50 -12.96
CA GLN A 299 6.23 12.05 -14.26
C GLN A 299 6.77 11.25 -15.46
N ARG A 300 6.97 9.95 -15.30
CA ARG A 300 7.43 9.03 -16.35
C ARG A 300 6.33 8.05 -16.73
N LEU A 301 6.19 7.81 -18.03
CA LEU A 301 5.17 6.93 -18.60
C LEU A 301 5.45 5.44 -18.37
N ALA A 302 6.73 5.08 -18.26
CA ALA A 302 7.15 3.70 -18.09
C ALA A 302 8.14 3.56 -16.93
N PRO A 303 8.04 2.49 -16.15
CA PRO A 303 8.98 2.21 -15.06
C PRO A 303 10.34 1.72 -15.58
N SER A 304 11.36 1.92 -14.75
CA SER A 304 12.75 1.56 -15.00
C SER A 304 13.28 0.53 -13.99
N ARG A 305 14.51 0.03 -14.20
CA ARG A 305 15.23 -0.79 -13.21
C ARG A 305 15.50 -0.04 -11.90
N GLU A 306 15.62 1.28 -11.97
CA GLU A 306 15.79 2.12 -10.77
C GLU A 306 14.54 2.10 -9.90
N ASP A 307 13.35 2.12 -10.52
CA ASP A 307 12.09 1.97 -9.80
C ASP A 307 11.99 0.60 -9.15
N LEU A 308 12.40 -0.46 -9.86
CA LEU A 308 12.43 -1.80 -9.31
C LEU A 308 13.39 -1.90 -8.12
N ARG A 309 14.59 -1.31 -8.23
CA ARG A 309 15.56 -1.28 -7.13
C ARG A 309 15.02 -0.52 -5.93
N ALA A 310 14.34 0.60 -6.14
CA ALA A 310 13.77 1.40 -5.07
C ALA A 310 12.56 0.72 -4.38
N MET A 311 11.76 -0.03 -5.15
CA MET A 311 10.56 -0.69 -4.63
C MET A 311 10.82 -2.10 -4.07
N ALA A 312 11.96 -2.71 -4.37
CA ALA A 312 12.30 -4.03 -3.86
C ALA A 312 12.29 -4.10 -2.32
N PRO A 313 12.96 -3.21 -1.55
CA PRO A 313 12.94 -3.28 -0.10
C PRO A 313 11.52 -3.16 0.50
N PRO A 314 10.71 -2.13 0.22
CA PRO A 314 9.40 -1.99 0.85
C PRO A 314 8.40 -3.09 0.43
N VAL A 315 8.59 -3.73 -0.72
CA VAL A 315 7.74 -4.86 -1.16
C VAL A 315 8.21 -6.19 -0.57
N LEU A 316 9.52 -6.42 -0.43
CA LEU A 316 10.06 -7.75 -0.10
C LEU A 316 10.32 -7.97 1.40
N ARG A 317 10.64 -6.90 2.18
CA ARG A 317 11.13 -7.05 3.56
C ARG A 317 10.19 -7.81 4.51
N HIS A 318 8.90 -7.66 4.34
CA HIS A 318 7.88 -8.37 5.12
C HIS A 318 7.47 -9.71 4.50
N ARG A 319 8.07 -10.06 3.37
CA ARG A 319 7.87 -11.31 2.61
C ARG A 319 9.09 -12.21 2.61
N MET A 320 10.07 -11.91 3.46
CA MET A 320 11.32 -12.68 3.57
C MET A 320 11.74 -12.79 5.03
N ALA A 321 12.47 -13.84 5.34
CA ALA A 321 13.15 -13.99 6.62
C ALA A 321 14.56 -14.51 6.42
N VAL A 322 15.50 -13.99 7.22
CA VAL A 322 16.88 -14.48 7.24
C VAL A 322 17.06 -15.61 8.25
N THR A 323 18.02 -16.50 8.00
CA THR A 323 18.37 -17.59 8.90
C THR A 323 18.95 -17.05 10.22
N PHE A 324 18.94 -17.92 11.24
CA PHE A 324 19.58 -17.59 12.52
C PHE A 324 21.08 -17.30 12.36
N ALA A 325 21.77 -18.04 11.49
CA ALA A 325 23.20 -17.81 11.20
C ALA A 325 23.43 -16.41 10.61
N ALA A 326 22.62 -16.00 9.62
CA ALA A 326 22.70 -14.66 9.05
C ALA A 326 22.50 -13.55 10.09
N ARG A 327 21.51 -13.72 10.99
CA ARG A 327 21.30 -12.77 12.09
C ARG A 327 22.47 -12.68 13.04
N ALA A 328 23.11 -13.83 13.35
CA ALA A 328 24.29 -13.87 14.20
C ALA A 328 25.50 -13.18 13.56
N GLU A 329 25.56 -13.13 12.23
CA GLU A 329 26.56 -12.41 11.44
C GLU A 329 26.19 -10.93 11.23
N GLY A 330 25.04 -10.46 11.75
CA GLY A 330 24.58 -9.08 11.60
C GLY A 330 23.95 -8.79 10.23
N ILE A 331 23.61 -9.83 9.45
CA ILE A 331 23.02 -9.68 8.13
C ILE A 331 21.49 -9.58 8.27
N GLY A 332 20.93 -8.43 7.88
CA GLY A 332 19.50 -8.15 7.88
C GLY A 332 18.80 -8.55 6.58
N VAL A 333 17.47 -8.48 6.60
CA VAL A 333 16.65 -8.73 5.40
C VAL A 333 16.95 -7.72 4.30
N ASP A 334 17.07 -6.44 4.65
CA ASP A 334 17.35 -5.36 3.69
C ASP A 334 18.73 -5.54 3.02
N ASP A 335 19.76 -6.04 3.75
CA ASP A 335 21.06 -6.37 3.17
C ASP A 335 20.97 -7.46 2.10
N ILE A 336 20.15 -8.48 2.34
CA ILE A 336 19.93 -9.56 1.37
C ILE A 336 19.19 -9.03 0.14
N ILE A 337 18.17 -8.20 0.33
CA ILE A 337 17.42 -7.60 -0.79
C ILE A 337 18.36 -6.74 -1.64
N GLU A 338 19.19 -5.91 -1.02
CA GLU A 338 20.12 -5.03 -1.71
C GLU A 338 21.17 -5.82 -2.52
N ARG A 339 21.76 -6.86 -1.93
CA ARG A 339 22.70 -7.79 -2.63
C ARG A 339 22.01 -8.50 -3.79
N THR A 340 20.75 -8.95 -3.60
CA THR A 340 19.98 -9.60 -4.66
C THR A 340 19.72 -8.63 -5.82
N CYS A 341 19.29 -7.38 -5.50
CA CYS A 341 19.12 -6.32 -6.50
C CYS A 341 20.41 -6.00 -7.24
N ALA A 342 21.54 -5.88 -6.54
CA ALA A 342 22.84 -5.60 -7.16
C ALA A 342 23.24 -6.69 -8.17
N ARG A 343 22.90 -7.95 -7.91
CA ARG A 343 23.22 -9.08 -8.83
C ARG A 343 22.27 -9.20 -10.01
N VAL A 344 20.97 -9.08 -9.75
CA VAL A 344 19.94 -9.30 -10.79
C VAL A 344 19.83 -8.11 -11.74
N LEU A 345 20.07 -6.88 -11.24
CA LEU A 345 19.90 -5.63 -11.96
C LEU A 345 21.23 -4.98 -12.40
N ALA A 346 22.30 -5.78 -12.41
CA ALA A 346 23.61 -5.35 -12.90
C ALA A 346 23.59 -5.03 -14.40
#